data_d1439ab754959999e9166152e561a8db
#
_entry.id   d1439ab754959999e9166152e561a8db
#
_cell.length_a   1.000
_cell.length_b   1.000
_cell.length_c   1.000
_cell.angle_alpha   90.00
_cell.angle_beta   90.00
_cell.angle_gamma   90.00
#
_symmetry.space_group_name_H-M   'P 1'
#
loop_
_entity.id
_entity.type
_entity.pdbx_description
1 polymer ?
#
loop_
_entity_poly.entity_id
_entity_poly.type
_entity_poly.pdbx_seq_one_letter_code
_entity_poly.pdbx_strand_id
1 'polypeptide(L)'
;REKVSVKSVPYSAYIEEGIGYVKLRSFTRNCTKDIKEAIQGLKDEAELKGLILDLRSNPGGLLNESVDIVNLFVEKGEEVVSTKGKIKSWEKSYIAANKPLDTEVPLVVLINSSSASASEIVSGAIQDLDRGVVIGQRSYGKGLVQQTRKLSYNAQLKLTVAKYYIPSGRCIQALDYSNRNKDGSVGKMQ
;
A
#
# COMPACT_ATOMS: atom_id res chain seq x y z
N ARG A 1 1.77 -10.32 32.48
CA ARG A 1 1.47 -9.93 31.09
C ARG A 1 2.79 -9.66 30.39
N GLU A 2 3.07 -10.36 29.31
CA GLU A 2 4.28 -10.15 28.49
C GLU A 2 3.96 -9.30 27.26
N LYS A 3 4.97 -8.56 26.77
CA LYS A 3 4.87 -7.78 25.54
C LYS A 3 5.06 -8.73 24.35
N VAL A 4 3.99 -9.00 23.61
CA VAL A 4 4.06 -9.80 22.40
C VAL A 4 4.45 -8.90 21.21
N SER A 5 5.56 -9.21 20.53
CA SER A 5 5.96 -8.57 19.29
C SER A 5 5.34 -9.31 18.11
N VAL A 6 4.55 -8.60 17.32
CA VAL A 6 3.97 -9.15 16.08
C VAL A 6 4.83 -8.71 14.90
N LYS A 7 5.43 -9.67 14.18
CA LYS A 7 6.25 -9.39 13.00
C LYS A 7 5.39 -8.87 11.85
N SER A 8 5.84 -7.80 11.18
CA SER A 8 5.19 -7.26 9.98
C SER A 8 5.32 -8.23 8.80
N VAL A 9 6.49 -8.87 8.67
CA VAL A 9 6.79 -9.95 7.73
C VAL A 9 6.79 -11.27 8.49
N PRO A 10 5.64 -11.99 8.56
CA PRO A 10 5.55 -13.26 9.28
C PRO A 10 6.22 -14.41 8.57
N TYR A 11 6.44 -14.30 7.26
CA TYR A 11 7.01 -15.36 6.45
C TYR A 11 7.78 -14.79 5.25
N SER A 12 8.98 -15.32 5.02
CA SER A 12 9.78 -15.11 3.81
C SER A 12 10.59 -16.37 3.53
N ALA A 13 10.58 -16.85 2.31
CA ALA A 13 11.34 -18.03 1.86
C ALA A 13 11.35 -18.13 0.33
N TYR A 14 12.23 -18.94 -0.23
CA TYR A 14 12.06 -19.44 -1.59
C TYR A 14 10.89 -20.45 -1.62
N ILE A 15 10.01 -20.33 -2.61
CA ILE A 15 8.91 -21.29 -2.85
C ILE A 15 9.22 -22.21 -4.03
N GLU A 16 10.08 -21.76 -4.94
CA GLU A 16 10.63 -22.48 -6.08
C GLU A 16 12.07 -22.00 -6.30
N GLU A 17 12.84 -22.67 -7.13
CA GLU A 17 14.21 -22.28 -7.44
C GLU A 17 14.29 -20.85 -7.99
N GLY A 18 14.92 -19.95 -7.23
CA GLY A 18 15.07 -18.53 -7.55
C GLY A 18 13.81 -17.67 -7.36
N ILE A 19 12.68 -18.22 -6.92
CA ILE A 19 11.44 -17.46 -6.68
C ILE A 19 11.26 -17.19 -5.19
N GLY A 20 11.59 -15.98 -4.78
CA GLY A 20 11.39 -15.50 -3.41
C GLY A 20 9.94 -15.12 -3.14
N TYR A 21 9.48 -15.42 -1.94
CA TYR A 21 8.16 -15.05 -1.45
C TYR A 21 8.28 -14.29 -0.14
N VAL A 22 7.63 -13.13 -0.06
CA VAL A 22 7.59 -12.30 1.14
C VAL A 22 6.14 -11.94 1.44
N LYS A 23 5.65 -12.28 2.65
CA LYS A 23 4.31 -11.93 3.10
C LYS A 23 4.36 -10.71 4.03
N LEU A 24 3.61 -9.66 3.70
CA LEU A 24 3.40 -8.51 4.57
C LEU A 24 2.00 -8.57 5.20
N ARG A 25 1.93 -8.60 6.54
CA ARG A 25 0.66 -8.69 7.28
C ARG A 25 -0.07 -7.35 7.37
N SER A 26 0.66 -6.26 7.62
CA SER A 26 0.13 -4.90 7.73
C SER A 26 1.25 -3.87 7.64
N PHE A 27 0.90 -2.63 7.28
CA PHE A 27 1.85 -1.53 7.16
C PHE A 27 2.07 -0.86 8.51
N THR A 28 2.80 -1.54 9.39
CA THR A 28 3.23 -1.01 10.69
C THR A 28 4.53 -0.22 10.56
N ARG A 29 4.91 0.52 11.60
CA ARG A 29 6.18 1.26 11.61
C ARG A 29 7.36 0.31 11.38
N ASN A 30 8.28 0.68 10.49
CA ASN A 30 9.48 -0.05 10.08
C ASN A 30 9.20 -1.33 9.25
N CYS A 31 7.97 -1.56 8.77
CA CYS A 31 7.70 -2.74 7.94
C CYS A 31 8.48 -2.73 6.62
N THR A 32 8.80 -1.55 6.08
CA THR A 32 9.70 -1.40 4.92
C THR A 32 11.08 -1.97 5.20
N LYS A 33 11.63 -1.70 6.39
CA LYS A 33 12.89 -2.28 6.83
C LYS A 33 12.79 -3.81 6.92
N ASP A 34 11.72 -4.33 7.53
CA ASP A 34 11.49 -5.78 7.64
C ASP A 34 11.42 -6.46 6.25
N ILE A 35 10.75 -5.83 5.27
CA ILE A 35 10.70 -6.31 3.88
C ILE A 35 12.09 -6.28 3.24
N LYS A 36 12.82 -5.18 3.38
CA LYS A 36 14.17 -5.03 2.85
C LYS A 36 15.11 -6.11 3.39
N GLU A 37 15.08 -6.36 4.69
CA GLU A 37 15.87 -7.41 5.36
C GLU A 37 15.46 -8.81 4.85
N ALA A 38 14.16 -9.06 4.67
CA ALA A 38 13.68 -10.33 4.11
C ALA A 38 14.17 -10.55 2.68
N ILE A 39 14.09 -9.54 1.81
CA ILE A 39 14.59 -9.64 0.42
C ILE A 39 16.11 -9.82 0.40
N GLN A 40 16.84 -9.08 1.24
CA GLN A 40 18.29 -9.23 1.33
C GLN A 40 18.67 -10.61 1.80
N GLY A 41 17.99 -11.17 2.80
CA GLY A 41 18.21 -12.54 3.27
C GLY A 41 18.01 -13.59 2.17
N LEU A 42 16.99 -13.41 1.32
CA LEU A 42 16.81 -14.28 0.14
C LEU A 42 17.98 -14.13 -0.83
N LYS A 43 18.42 -12.91 -1.14
CA LYS A 43 19.58 -12.68 -2.03
C LYS A 43 20.90 -13.23 -1.49
N ASP A 44 21.06 -13.26 -0.18
CA ASP A 44 22.25 -13.80 0.48
C ASP A 44 22.25 -15.35 0.49
N GLU A 45 21.03 -15.97 0.42
CA GLU A 45 20.87 -17.43 0.38
C GLU A 45 21.09 -18.01 -1.02
N ALA A 46 20.51 -17.37 -2.07
CA ALA A 46 20.60 -17.82 -3.44
C ALA A 46 20.29 -16.68 -4.44
N GLU A 47 20.48 -16.95 -5.74
CA GLU A 47 20.10 -16.03 -6.80
C GLU A 47 18.58 -15.79 -6.82
N LEU A 48 18.16 -14.54 -6.66
CA LEU A 48 16.75 -14.13 -6.72
C LEU A 48 16.34 -13.82 -8.16
N LYS A 49 15.65 -14.75 -8.83
CA LYS A 49 15.18 -14.64 -10.22
C LYS A 49 13.78 -14.02 -10.33
N GLY A 50 13.01 -13.98 -9.24
CA GLY A 50 11.70 -13.38 -9.16
C GLY A 50 11.24 -13.21 -7.71
N LEU A 51 10.38 -12.24 -7.47
CA LEU A 51 9.87 -11.92 -6.13
C LEU A 51 8.35 -11.86 -6.12
N ILE A 52 7.74 -12.52 -5.17
CA ILE A 52 6.32 -12.44 -4.86
C ILE A 52 6.13 -11.66 -3.55
N LEU A 53 5.47 -10.51 -3.62
CA LEU A 53 5.03 -9.74 -2.47
C LEU A 53 3.55 -10.05 -2.19
N ASP A 54 3.26 -10.77 -1.12
CA ASP A 54 1.89 -11.14 -0.76
C ASP A 54 1.24 -10.13 0.18
N LEU A 55 0.26 -9.40 -0.35
CA LEU A 55 -0.59 -8.43 0.35
C LEU A 55 -2.02 -8.96 0.57
N ARG A 56 -2.27 -10.24 0.34
CA ARG A 56 -3.60 -10.83 0.57
C ARG A 56 -3.96 -10.76 2.06
N SER A 57 -5.19 -10.29 2.32
CA SER A 57 -5.72 -10.06 3.67
C SER A 57 -4.96 -9.01 4.49
N ASN A 58 -4.19 -8.14 3.83
CA ASN A 58 -3.53 -7.01 4.45
C ASN A 58 -4.44 -5.76 4.41
N PRO A 59 -4.96 -5.28 5.55
CA PRO A 59 -5.92 -4.17 5.60
C PRO A 59 -5.28 -2.80 5.38
N GLY A 60 -3.97 -2.75 5.14
CA GLY A 60 -3.19 -1.51 5.01
C GLY A 60 -2.49 -1.10 6.30
N GLY A 61 -2.36 0.20 6.48
CA GLY A 61 -1.69 0.83 7.63
C GLY A 61 -1.09 2.18 7.28
N LEU A 62 0.18 2.39 7.61
CA LEU A 62 0.85 3.68 7.46
C LEU A 62 1.12 4.01 5.99
N LEU A 63 0.68 5.19 5.55
CA LEU A 63 0.88 5.69 4.20
C LEU A 63 2.37 5.79 3.83
N ASN A 64 3.19 6.36 4.70
CA ASN A 64 4.62 6.52 4.40
C ASN A 64 5.30 5.16 4.16
N GLU A 65 4.95 4.13 4.92
CA GLU A 65 5.49 2.79 4.70
C GLU A 65 5.07 2.22 3.33
N SER A 66 3.85 2.52 2.83
CA SER A 66 3.45 2.09 1.49
C SER A 66 4.27 2.78 0.39
N VAL A 67 4.55 4.07 0.57
CA VAL A 67 5.43 4.84 -0.34
C VAL A 67 6.84 4.28 -0.33
N ASP A 68 7.39 4.05 0.86
CA ASP A 68 8.74 3.52 1.02
C ASP A 68 8.88 2.09 0.48
N ILE A 69 7.85 1.24 0.60
CA ILE A 69 7.85 -0.11 0.01
C ILE A 69 7.84 -0.04 -1.52
N VAL A 70 7.02 0.81 -2.13
CA VAL A 70 7.07 1.02 -3.59
C VAL A 70 8.45 1.50 -4.01
N ASN A 71 9.05 2.43 -3.26
CA ASN A 71 10.39 2.95 -3.53
C ASN A 71 11.51 1.89 -3.44
N LEU A 72 11.26 0.72 -2.86
CA LEU A 72 12.23 -0.39 -2.96
C LEU A 72 12.39 -0.88 -4.41
N PHE A 73 11.38 -0.69 -5.25
CA PHE A 73 11.26 -1.30 -6.58
C PHE A 73 11.20 -0.31 -7.75
N VAL A 74 11.00 0.97 -7.49
CA VAL A 74 10.86 2.01 -8.53
C VAL A 74 11.96 3.05 -8.40
N GLU A 75 12.27 3.74 -9.50
CA GLU A 75 13.29 4.78 -9.52
C GLU A 75 12.92 5.97 -8.62
N LYS A 76 13.96 6.63 -8.13
CA LYS A 76 13.81 7.86 -7.37
C LYS A 76 13.16 8.95 -8.23
N GLY A 77 12.13 9.59 -7.68
CA GLY A 77 11.38 10.67 -8.33
C GLY A 77 10.02 10.25 -8.85
N GLU A 78 9.75 8.94 -8.97
CA GLU A 78 8.44 8.44 -9.39
C GLU A 78 7.34 8.81 -8.38
N GLU A 79 6.19 9.27 -8.89
CA GLU A 79 5.01 9.48 -8.06
C GLU A 79 4.40 8.13 -7.69
N VAL A 80 4.19 7.91 -6.40
CA VAL A 80 3.59 6.68 -5.86
C VAL A 80 2.09 6.84 -5.64
N VAL A 81 1.69 7.95 -5.05
CA VAL A 81 0.30 8.25 -4.72
C VAL A 81 0.12 9.74 -4.52
N SER A 82 -1.03 10.26 -4.91
CA SER A 82 -1.43 11.65 -4.58
C SER A 82 -2.73 11.67 -3.79
N THR A 83 -2.93 12.78 -3.07
CA THR A 83 -4.17 13.04 -2.33
C THR A 83 -4.84 14.28 -2.90
N LYS A 84 -6.11 14.17 -3.28
CA LYS A 84 -6.91 15.28 -3.78
C LYS A 84 -8.20 15.40 -2.98
N GLY A 85 -8.57 16.62 -2.66
CA GLY A 85 -9.76 16.90 -1.85
C GLY A 85 -10.39 18.23 -2.19
N LYS A 86 -11.36 18.65 -1.37
CA LYS A 86 -12.07 19.93 -1.56
C LYS A 86 -11.15 21.15 -1.40
N ILE A 87 -10.14 21.05 -0.55
CA ILE A 87 -9.20 22.13 -0.25
C ILE A 87 -7.89 21.85 -1.02
N LYS A 88 -7.69 22.56 -2.13
CA LYS A 88 -6.52 22.37 -3.02
C LYS A 88 -5.17 22.52 -2.31
N SER A 89 -5.04 23.42 -1.35
CA SER A 89 -3.79 23.62 -0.59
C SER A 89 -3.42 22.42 0.31
N TRP A 90 -4.32 21.44 0.46
CA TRP A 90 -4.07 20.19 1.20
C TRP A 90 -3.75 19.02 0.29
N GLU A 91 -3.77 19.21 -1.02
CA GLU A 91 -3.35 18.21 -1.97
C GLU A 91 -1.84 17.94 -1.83
N LYS A 92 -1.47 16.68 -1.89
CA LYS A 92 -0.08 16.25 -1.76
C LYS A 92 0.21 15.15 -2.76
N SER A 93 1.41 15.20 -3.34
CA SER A 93 2.02 14.09 -4.04
C SER A 93 3.09 13.46 -3.16
N TYR A 94 3.15 12.14 -3.14
CA TYR A 94 4.14 11.34 -2.44
C TYR A 94 4.98 10.62 -3.47
N ILE A 95 6.27 10.90 -3.47
CA ILE A 95 7.23 10.39 -4.45
C ILE A 95 8.21 9.42 -3.82
N ALA A 96 8.78 8.54 -4.62
CA ALA A 96 9.91 7.70 -4.25
C ALA A 96 11.15 8.59 -4.01
N ALA A 97 11.52 8.78 -2.75
CA ALA A 97 12.55 9.76 -2.37
C ALA A 97 13.97 9.18 -2.29
N ASN A 98 14.10 7.86 -2.12
CA ASN A 98 15.36 7.16 -1.87
C ASN A 98 15.82 6.37 -3.10
N LYS A 99 17.10 5.95 -3.08
CA LYS A 99 17.62 4.98 -4.04
C LYS A 99 16.86 3.64 -3.87
N PRO A 100 16.39 3.03 -4.96
CA PRO A 100 15.70 1.73 -4.90
C PRO A 100 16.61 0.61 -4.39
N LEU A 101 16.00 -0.46 -3.91
CA LEU A 101 16.69 -1.70 -3.56
C LEU A 101 16.97 -2.53 -4.81
N ASP A 102 15.96 -2.67 -5.67
CA ASP A 102 16.04 -3.50 -6.87
C ASP A 102 14.93 -3.09 -7.86
N THR A 103 15.32 -2.57 -9.01
CA THR A 103 14.38 -2.16 -10.08
C THR A 103 14.21 -3.24 -11.14
N GLU A 104 15.04 -4.29 -11.13
CA GLU A 104 15.12 -5.27 -12.22
C GLU A 104 14.41 -6.58 -11.89
N VAL A 105 14.41 -7.02 -10.62
CA VAL A 105 13.82 -8.31 -10.25
C VAL A 105 12.36 -8.40 -10.70
N PRO A 106 11.96 -9.44 -11.47
CA PRO A 106 10.55 -9.67 -11.81
C PRO A 106 9.68 -9.70 -10.55
N LEU A 107 8.68 -8.81 -10.48
CA LEU A 107 7.86 -8.59 -9.29
C LEU A 107 6.40 -8.97 -9.53
N VAL A 108 5.87 -9.81 -8.65
CA VAL A 108 4.45 -10.14 -8.57
C VAL A 108 3.88 -9.67 -7.24
N VAL A 109 2.77 -8.95 -7.27
CA VAL A 109 2.03 -8.53 -6.07
C VAL A 109 0.72 -9.30 -5.97
N LEU A 110 0.54 -10.07 -4.90
CA LEU A 110 -0.70 -10.81 -4.65
C LEU A 110 -1.67 -10.01 -3.80
N ILE A 111 -2.92 -9.88 -4.26
CA ILE A 111 -4.00 -9.19 -3.55
C ILE A 111 -5.28 -10.03 -3.50
N ASN A 112 -6.17 -9.71 -2.57
CA ASN A 112 -7.54 -10.23 -2.51
C ASN A 112 -8.54 -9.15 -2.06
N SER A 113 -9.80 -9.52 -1.92
CA SER A 113 -10.89 -8.62 -1.51
C SER A 113 -10.70 -7.97 -0.14
N SER A 114 -9.78 -8.46 0.69
CA SER A 114 -9.42 -7.90 1.99
C SER A 114 -8.14 -7.05 1.95
N SER A 115 -7.47 -6.97 0.81
CA SER A 115 -6.34 -6.03 0.60
C SER A 115 -6.89 -4.60 0.51
N ALA A 116 -6.48 -3.71 1.41
CA ALA A 116 -7.09 -2.39 1.53
C ALA A 116 -6.07 -1.26 1.77
N SER A 117 -6.44 -0.01 1.41
CA SER A 117 -5.70 1.20 1.77
C SER A 117 -4.24 1.18 1.29
N ALA A 118 -3.25 1.12 2.20
CA ALA A 118 -1.82 1.06 1.86
C ALA A 118 -1.47 -0.12 0.93
N SER A 119 -2.15 -1.27 1.06
CA SER A 119 -1.99 -2.39 0.12
C SER A 119 -2.44 -2.02 -1.30
N GLU A 120 -3.50 -1.22 -1.42
CA GLU A 120 -4.02 -0.76 -2.70
C GLU A 120 -3.14 0.33 -3.32
N ILE A 121 -2.48 1.14 -2.48
CA ILE A 121 -1.45 2.10 -2.92
C ILE A 121 -0.28 1.33 -3.53
N VAL A 122 0.26 0.33 -2.82
CA VAL A 122 1.40 -0.46 -3.32
C VAL A 122 1.04 -1.19 -4.61
N SER A 123 -0.05 -1.97 -4.60
CA SER A 123 -0.43 -2.74 -5.79
C SER A 123 -0.77 -1.83 -6.99
N GLY A 124 -1.47 -0.72 -6.74
CA GLY A 124 -1.84 0.22 -7.78
C GLY A 124 -0.64 0.96 -8.37
N ALA A 125 0.30 1.41 -7.54
CA ALA A 125 1.52 2.07 -8.00
C ALA A 125 2.42 1.12 -8.80
N ILE A 126 2.64 -0.12 -8.33
CA ILE A 126 3.40 -1.14 -9.05
C ILE A 126 2.78 -1.45 -10.41
N GLN A 127 1.44 -1.52 -10.48
CA GLN A 127 0.71 -1.74 -11.72
C GLN A 127 0.83 -0.55 -12.67
N ASP A 128 0.57 0.68 -12.18
CA ASP A 128 0.52 1.88 -13.01
C ASP A 128 1.89 2.32 -13.54
N LEU A 129 2.96 1.97 -12.83
CA LEU A 129 4.35 2.23 -13.23
C LEU A 129 4.95 1.08 -14.06
N ASP A 130 4.15 0.12 -14.47
CA ASP A 130 4.58 -1.09 -15.21
C ASP A 130 5.76 -1.83 -14.55
N ARG A 131 5.89 -1.69 -13.20
CA ARG A 131 7.00 -2.27 -12.46
C ARG A 131 6.80 -3.76 -12.17
N GLY A 132 5.60 -4.24 -12.17
CA GLY A 132 5.30 -5.64 -11.85
C GLY A 132 3.86 -6.03 -12.16
N VAL A 133 3.55 -7.29 -11.94
CA VAL A 133 2.24 -7.86 -12.22
C VAL A 133 1.43 -8.00 -10.93
N VAL A 134 0.17 -7.55 -10.95
CA VAL A 134 -0.77 -7.72 -9.84
C VAL A 134 -1.68 -8.91 -10.13
N ILE A 135 -1.71 -9.89 -9.23
CA ILE A 135 -2.49 -11.12 -9.37
C ILE A 135 -3.44 -11.29 -8.19
N GLY A 136 -4.65 -11.73 -8.46
CA GLY A 136 -5.62 -12.11 -7.43
C GLY A 136 -7.02 -11.57 -7.69
N GLN A 137 -7.70 -11.16 -6.63
CA GLN A 137 -9.06 -10.66 -6.66
C GLN A 137 -9.07 -9.13 -6.61
N ARG A 138 -10.19 -8.51 -7.04
CA ARG A 138 -10.41 -7.08 -6.84
C ARG A 138 -10.26 -6.73 -5.36
N SER A 139 -9.47 -5.69 -5.07
CA SER A 139 -9.20 -5.19 -3.72
C SER A 139 -10.44 -4.52 -3.09
N TYR A 140 -10.32 -4.12 -1.84
CA TYR A 140 -11.41 -3.59 -1.02
C TYR A 140 -11.98 -2.25 -1.54
N GLY A 141 -11.10 -1.33 -2.00
CA GLY A 141 -11.51 0.02 -2.42
C GLY A 141 -11.58 1.04 -1.28
N LYS A 142 -10.58 1.06 -0.37
CA LYS A 142 -10.48 1.99 0.76
C LYS A 142 -9.54 3.15 0.43
N GLY A 143 -10.08 4.16 -0.23
CA GLY A 143 -9.32 5.30 -0.74
C GLY A 143 -9.59 6.64 -0.06
N LEU A 144 -10.24 6.68 1.11
CA LEU A 144 -10.50 7.94 1.84
C LEU A 144 -9.36 8.30 2.78
N VAL A 145 -8.92 9.55 2.70
CA VAL A 145 -7.96 10.16 3.63
C VAL A 145 -8.71 10.79 4.79
N GLN A 146 -8.42 10.32 6.00
CA GLN A 146 -9.08 10.83 7.20
C GLN A 146 -8.06 11.50 8.12
N GLN A 147 -8.43 12.61 8.71
CA GLN A 147 -7.68 13.32 9.74
C GLN A 147 -8.47 13.39 11.02
N THR A 148 -7.78 13.24 12.15
CA THR A 148 -8.36 13.43 13.48
C THR A 148 -7.98 14.81 14.00
N ARG A 149 -8.97 15.61 14.41
CA ARG A 149 -8.80 16.91 15.04
C ARG A 149 -9.21 16.84 16.50
N LYS A 150 -8.33 17.31 17.37
CA LYS A 150 -8.67 17.46 18.80
C LYS A 150 -9.66 18.61 18.97
N LEU A 151 -10.66 18.39 19.77
CA LEU A 151 -11.64 19.37 20.21
C LEU A 151 -11.52 19.63 21.71
N SER A 152 -12.29 20.58 22.25
CA SER A 152 -12.41 20.83 23.69
C SER A 152 -12.90 19.57 24.41
N TYR A 153 -12.65 19.50 25.73
CA TYR A 153 -13.11 18.41 26.61
C TYR A 153 -12.62 17.02 26.20
N ASN A 154 -11.37 16.91 25.67
CA ASN A 154 -10.77 15.66 25.20
C ASN A 154 -11.55 14.95 24.07
N ALA A 155 -12.51 15.63 23.44
CA ALA A 155 -13.23 15.11 22.30
C ALA A 155 -12.31 15.10 21.05
N GLN A 156 -12.65 14.24 20.10
CA GLN A 156 -11.94 14.15 18.82
C GLN A 156 -12.94 14.08 17.68
N LEU A 157 -12.65 14.82 16.61
CA LEU A 157 -13.41 14.80 15.37
C LEU A 157 -12.58 14.12 14.28
N LYS A 158 -13.10 13.05 13.70
CA LYS A 158 -12.50 12.37 12.56
C LYS A 158 -13.20 12.81 11.28
N LEU A 159 -12.45 13.43 10.39
CA LEU A 159 -12.96 14.01 9.15
C LEU A 159 -12.33 13.32 7.93
N THR A 160 -13.14 13.05 6.90
CA THR A 160 -12.63 12.74 5.56
C THR A 160 -12.25 14.05 4.87
N VAL A 161 -11.00 14.17 4.45
CA VAL A 161 -10.42 15.40 3.90
C VAL A 161 -9.98 15.28 2.44
N ALA A 162 -9.71 14.05 1.95
CA ALA A 162 -9.24 13.81 0.60
C ALA A 162 -9.51 12.36 0.18
N LYS A 163 -9.18 12.04 -1.08
CA LYS A 163 -9.14 10.70 -1.64
C LYS A 163 -7.72 10.40 -2.14
N TYR A 164 -7.35 9.12 -2.13
CA TYR A 164 -6.09 8.64 -2.71
C TYR A 164 -6.23 8.36 -4.21
N TYR A 165 -5.24 8.81 -4.97
CA TYR A 165 -5.11 8.57 -6.41
C TYR A 165 -3.74 7.96 -6.70
N ILE A 166 -3.72 6.86 -7.46
CA ILE A 166 -2.51 6.18 -7.92
C ILE A 166 -1.93 6.90 -9.14
N PRO A 167 -0.72 6.58 -9.63
CA PRO A 167 -0.02 7.35 -10.66
C PRO A 167 -0.83 7.61 -11.94
N SER A 168 -1.64 6.67 -12.38
CA SER A 168 -2.55 6.85 -13.54
C SER A 168 -3.68 7.85 -13.31
N GLY A 169 -3.84 8.39 -12.10
CA GLY A 169 -4.95 9.25 -11.72
C GLY A 169 -6.22 8.50 -11.31
N ARG A 170 -6.20 7.16 -11.27
CA ARG A 170 -7.34 6.37 -10.78
C ARG A 170 -7.52 6.56 -9.27
N CYS A 171 -8.77 6.74 -8.84
CA CYS A 171 -9.12 6.81 -7.43
C CYS A 171 -9.23 5.40 -6.83
N ILE A 172 -8.58 5.19 -5.68
CA ILE A 172 -8.66 3.91 -4.95
C ILE A 172 -10.06 3.68 -4.37
N GLN A 173 -10.78 4.75 -4.02
CA GLN A 173 -12.09 4.66 -3.36
C GLN A 173 -13.14 4.00 -4.26
N ALA A 174 -13.73 2.89 -3.82
CA ALA A 174 -14.75 2.17 -4.58
C ALA A 174 -16.18 2.71 -4.39
N LEU A 175 -16.50 3.24 -3.20
CA LEU A 175 -17.84 3.71 -2.88
C LEU A 175 -17.92 5.24 -2.91
N ASP A 176 -18.96 5.79 -3.53
CA ASP A 176 -19.23 7.22 -3.57
C ASP A 176 -20.13 7.66 -2.40
N TYR A 177 -19.51 8.11 -1.32
CA TYR A 177 -20.22 8.65 -0.16
C TYR A 177 -20.77 10.07 -0.35
N SER A 178 -20.44 10.72 -1.48
CA SER A 178 -20.91 12.10 -1.77
C SER A 178 -22.36 12.09 -2.24
N ASN A 179 -22.77 10.99 -2.90
CA ASN A 179 -24.10 10.83 -3.44
C ASN A 179 -24.77 9.59 -2.82
N ARG A 180 -25.83 9.81 -2.05
CA ARG A 180 -26.64 8.71 -1.51
C ARG A 180 -27.89 8.52 -2.35
N ASN A 181 -28.25 7.26 -2.58
CA ASN A 181 -29.51 6.91 -3.17
C ASN A 181 -30.69 7.27 -2.24
N LYS A 182 -31.91 7.29 -2.78
CA LYS A 182 -33.13 7.60 -1.99
C LYS A 182 -33.38 6.63 -0.82
N ASP A 183 -32.90 5.40 -0.93
CA ASP A 183 -32.94 4.36 0.12
C ASP A 183 -31.79 4.45 1.14
N GLY A 184 -30.92 5.45 1.02
CA GLY A 184 -29.74 5.65 1.88
C GLY A 184 -28.53 4.81 1.49
N SER A 185 -28.62 3.93 0.51
CA SER A 185 -27.49 3.17 0.00
C SER A 185 -26.47 4.05 -0.72
N VAL A 186 -25.24 3.53 -0.87
CA VAL A 186 -24.12 4.23 -1.47
C VAL A 186 -23.72 3.53 -2.76
N GLY A 187 -23.66 4.28 -3.86
CA GLY A 187 -23.23 3.77 -5.17
C GLY A 187 -21.72 3.53 -5.26
N LYS A 188 -21.31 2.86 -6.33
CA LYS A 188 -19.89 2.78 -6.69
C LYS A 188 -19.44 4.06 -7.34
N MET A 189 -18.19 4.45 -7.15
CA MET A 189 -17.55 5.51 -7.93
C MET A 189 -17.43 5.06 -9.38
N GLN A 190 -17.80 5.94 -10.30
CA GLN A 190 -17.60 5.77 -11.75
C GLN A 190 -16.16 6.06 -12.13
#